data_d2c6ac83c395fa52650811e673b27c8b
#
_entry.id   d2c6ac83c395fa52650811e673b27c8b
#
_cell.length_a   1.000
_cell.length_b   1.000
_cell.length_c   1.000
_cell.angle_alpha   90.00
_cell.angle_beta   90.00
_cell.angle_gamma   90.00
#
_symmetry.space_group_name_H-M   'P 1'
#
loop_
_entity.id
_entity.type
_entity.pdbx_description
1 polymer ?
#
loop_
_entity_poly.entity_id
_entity_poly.type
_entity_poly.pdbx_seq_one_letter_code
_entity_poly.pdbx_strand_id
1 'polypeptide(L)'
;KSIQFFLKKLHEYEQQGIRIIAKYDEEYPQNLIKKMKKSAPLCLFIAGTLPVKFEGISITGLQTVSKKEKGYVKRLVDKINNEDKWLISNDCKGIDQEAFHYGLHHHSQIICFVCENMLNKIQEYKKSIRMGKVVFLSAVDPAKRFTVTHAIDRNSYVCALSMFQIVVSSKINSGATWFTIMHNMHHNWTVSLVLDNDCFGNQRLLEMKTVPIYIKNIVSDTSFEMIYELNKKENIEEVNIDQMSIFEFIGDTNESRI
;
A
#
# COMPACT_ATOMS: atom_id res chain seq x y z
N LYS A 1 19.74 -26.81 -2.26
CA LYS A 1 19.08 -27.10 -0.96
C LYS A 1 18.07 -28.23 -1.19
N SER A 2 17.99 -29.21 -0.26
CA SER A 2 17.10 -30.37 -0.42
C SER A 2 15.63 -29.98 -0.22
N ILE A 3 14.71 -30.73 -0.82
CA ILE A 3 13.26 -30.60 -0.60
C ILE A 3 12.93 -30.67 0.90
N GLN A 4 13.57 -31.57 1.64
CA GLN A 4 13.40 -31.72 3.09
C GLN A 4 13.71 -30.42 3.86
N PHE A 5 14.70 -29.64 3.45
CA PHE A 5 14.99 -28.34 4.06
C PHE A 5 13.82 -27.36 3.89
N PHE A 6 13.22 -27.32 2.70
CA PHE A 6 12.07 -26.44 2.45
C PHE A 6 10.83 -26.91 3.21
N LEU A 7 10.54 -28.20 3.24
CA LEU A 7 9.41 -28.75 3.99
C LEU A 7 9.53 -28.45 5.49
N LYS A 8 10.72 -28.60 6.07
CA LYS A 8 10.96 -28.22 7.47
C LYS A 8 10.68 -26.74 7.71
N LYS A 9 11.16 -25.88 6.83
CA LYS A 9 10.96 -24.43 6.92
C LYS A 9 9.48 -24.03 6.79
N LEU A 10 8.75 -24.67 5.90
CA LEU A 10 7.30 -24.46 5.76
C LEU A 10 6.57 -24.83 7.04
N HIS A 11 6.89 -25.99 7.63
CA HIS A 11 6.31 -26.42 8.89
C HIS A 11 6.62 -25.45 10.05
N GLU A 12 7.84 -24.91 10.11
CA GLU A 12 8.21 -23.86 11.08
C GLU A 12 7.36 -22.59 10.90
N TYR A 13 7.04 -22.19 9.66
CA TYR A 13 6.17 -21.05 9.38
C TYR A 13 4.71 -21.32 9.77
N GLU A 14 4.18 -22.51 9.48
CA GLU A 14 2.84 -22.92 9.89
C GLU A 14 2.66 -22.86 11.41
N GLN A 15 3.65 -23.32 12.18
CA GLN A 15 3.66 -23.21 13.64
C GLN A 15 3.62 -21.76 14.14
N GLN A 16 4.09 -20.81 13.34
CA GLN A 16 4.04 -19.37 13.61
C GLN A 16 2.77 -18.69 13.07
N GLY A 17 1.84 -19.48 12.50
CA GLY A 17 0.58 -18.98 11.95
C GLY A 17 0.71 -18.36 10.56
N ILE A 18 1.76 -18.72 9.81
CA ILE A 18 1.96 -18.30 8.42
C ILE A 18 1.52 -19.43 7.49
N ARG A 19 0.60 -19.13 6.59
CA ARG A 19 0.21 -20.00 5.49
C ARG A 19 0.84 -19.50 4.19
N ILE A 20 0.95 -20.39 3.20
CA ILE A 20 1.33 -20.02 1.83
C ILE A 20 0.13 -20.27 0.94
N ILE A 21 -0.20 -19.29 0.11
CA ILE A 21 -1.18 -19.41 -0.96
C ILE A 21 -0.50 -19.23 -2.31
N ALA A 22 -0.82 -20.09 -3.24
CA ALA A 22 -0.33 -20.02 -4.62
C ALA A 22 -1.24 -19.15 -5.48
N LYS A 23 -0.69 -18.61 -6.57
CA LYS A 23 -1.38 -17.69 -7.48
C LYS A 23 -2.73 -18.19 -8.01
N TYR A 24 -2.93 -19.50 -8.05
CA TYR A 24 -4.15 -20.13 -8.58
C TYR A 24 -5.09 -20.67 -7.49
N ASP A 25 -4.76 -20.46 -6.21
CA ASP A 25 -5.64 -20.80 -5.10
C ASP A 25 -6.82 -19.82 -5.03
N GLU A 26 -7.98 -20.28 -4.59
CA GLU A 26 -9.20 -19.45 -4.47
C GLU A 26 -9.02 -18.25 -3.54
N GLU A 27 -8.21 -18.42 -2.49
CA GLU A 27 -7.89 -17.36 -1.53
C GLU A 27 -6.93 -16.30 -2.09
N TYR A 28 -6.32 -16.53 -3.26
CA TYR A 28 -5.35 -15.57 -3.79
C TYR A 28 -6.05 -14.28 -4.25
N PRO A 29 -5.53 -13.08 -3.89
CA PRO A 29 -6.15 -11.81 -4.24
C PRO A 29 -6.30 -11.63 -5.76
N GLN A 30 -7.52 -11.74 -6.25
CA GLN A 30 -7.82 -11.67 -7.68
C GLN A 30 -7.40 -10.35 -8.32
N ASN A 31 -7.37 -9.25 -7.53
CA ASN A 31 -6.89 -7.95 -8.01
C ASN A 31 -5.42 -7.99 -8.43
N LEU A 32 -4.57 -8.73 -7.71
CA LEU A 32 -3.17 -8.90 -8.11
C LEU A 32 -3.06 -9.59 -9.48
N ILE A 33 -3.84 -10.65 -9.70
CA ILE A 33 -3.83 -11.38 -10.99
C ILE A 33 -4.32 -10.47 -12.11
N LYS A 34 -5.47 -9.81 -11.91
CA LYS A 34 -6.11 -8.98 -12.94
C LYS A 34 -5.24 -7.80 -13.36
N LYS A 35 -4.64 -7.10 -12.38
CA LYS A 35 -3.90 -5.87 -12.62
C LYS A 35 -2.44 -6.11 -13.00
N MET A 36 -1.78 -7.09 -12.39
CA MET A 36 -0.35 -7.36 -12.60
C MET A 36 -0.07 -8.50 -13.60
N LYS A 37 -1.07 -9.32 -13.92
CA LYS A 37 -0.96 -10.40 -14.91
C LYS A 37 0.22 -11.35 -14.59
N LYS A 38 1.24 -11.38 -15.48
CA LYS A 38 2.43 -12.21 -15.33
C LYS A 38 3.33 -11.75 -14.19
N SER A 39 3.29 -10.46 -13.83
CA SER A 39 4.10 -9.88 -12.74
C SER A 39 3.51 -10.10 -11.34
N ALA A 40 2.30 -10.66 -11.23
CA ALA A 40 1.75 -11.05 -9.93
C ALA A 40 2.61 -12.14 -9.28
N PRO A 41 2.88 -12.07 -7.94
CA PRO A 41 3.66 -13.08 -7.22
C PRO A 41 3.13 -14.49 -7.44
N LEU A 42 4.02 -15.48 -7.58
CA LEU A 42 3.60 -16.88 -7.73
C LEU A 42 3.00 -17.46 -6.44
N CYS A 43 3.42 -16.94 -5.30
CA CYS A 43 2.85 -17.29 -4.00
C CYS A 43 2.95 -16.11 -3.04
N LEU A 44 2.11 -16.14 -2.02
CA LEU A 44 2.11 -15.18 -0.92
C LEU A 44 2.18 -15.93 0.41
N PHE A 45 2.99 -15.40 1.33
CA PHE A 45 2.97 -15.75 2.74
C PHE A 45 1.89 -14.90 3.42
N ILE A 46 1.02 -15.54 4.19
CA ILE A 46 -0.12 -14.89 4.85
C ILE A 46 -0.12 -15.21 6.33
N ALA A 47 -0.30 -14.18 7.15
CA ALA A 47 -0.65 -14.32 8.57
C ALA A 47 -1.95 -13.58 8.85
N GLY A 48 -2.94 -14.31 9.31
CA GLY A 48 -4.33 -13.87 9.47
C GLY A 48 -5.26 -14.46 8.41
N THR A 49 -6.50 -13.97 8.38
CA THR A 49 -7.54 -14.44 7.45
C THR A 49 -7.81 -13.38 6.39
N LEU A 50 -7.45 -13.68 5.15
CA LEU A 50 -7.72 -12.81 4.03
C LEU A 50 -9.18 -13.03 3.55
N PRO A 51 -9.96 -11.97 3.36
CA PRO A 51 -11.29 -12.12 2.77
C PRO A 51 -11.20 -12.52 1.29
N VAL A 52 -12.12 -13.36 0.84
CA VAL A 52 -12.17 -13.82 -0.57
C VAL A 52 -12.41 -12.63 -1.52
N LYS A 53 -13.20 -11.66 -1.08
CA LYS A 53 -13.43 -10.39 -1.79
C LYS A 53 -13.28 -9.25 -0.82
N PHE A 54 -12.60 -8.22 -1.23
CA PHE A 54 -12.46 -6.98 -0.49
C PHE A 54 -12.27 -5.80 -1.43
N GLU A 55 -12.67 -4.66 -0.96
CA GLU A 55 -12.37 -3.38 -1.59
C GLU A 55 -11.43 -2.63 -0.65
N GLY A 56 -10.27 -2.28 -1.16
CA GLY A 56 -9.21 -1.71 -0.35
C GLY A 56 -8.75 -0.35 -0.85
N ILE A 57 -8.38 0.52 0.08
CA ILE A 57 -7.85 1.85 -0.20
C ILE A 57 -6.53 1.99 0.52
N SER A 58 -5.49 2.42 -0.19
CA SER A 58 -4.19 2.72 0.42
C SER A 58 -4.02 4.22 0.65
N ILE A 59 -3.30 4.56 1.71
CA ILE A 59 -2.90 5.94 2.03
C ILE A 59 -1.38 5.99 2.05
N THR A 60 -0.79 6.92 1.30
CA THR A 60 0.67 7.08 1.23
C THR A 60 1.08 8.55 1.28
N GLY A 61 2.36 8.78 1.57
CA GLY A 61 2.91 10.13 1.64
C GLY A 61 4.34 10.16 2.17
N LEU A 62 4.78 11.34 2.56
CA LEU A 62 6.13 11.58 3.04
C LEU A 62 6.42 10.88 4.37
N GLN A 63 7.70 10.60 4.62
CA GLN A 63 8.17 10.02 5.88
C GLN A 63 8.07 11.00 7.06
N THR A 64 8.27 12.30 6.80
CA THR A 64 8.08 13.34 7.79
C THR A 64 6.64 13.83 7.75
N VAL A 65 5.93 13.72 8.86
CA VAL A 65 4.49 13.99 8.93
C VAL A 65 4.20 15.18 9.82
N SER A 66 3.61 16.21 9.26
CA SER A 66 3.16 17.40 10.02
C SER A 66 1.88 17.10 10.83
N LYS A 67 1.59 17.95 11.83
CA LYS A 67 0.34 17.85 12.60
C LYS A 67 -0.91 17.98 11.72
N LYS A 68 -0.86 18.79 10.66
CA LYS A 68 -1.94 18.98 9.69
C LYS A 68 -2.20 17.70 8.91
N GLU A 69 -1.13 17.05 8.40
CA GLU A 69 -1.22 15.79 7.66
C GLU A 69 -1.72 14.64 8.53
N LYS A 70 -1.30 14.56 9.80
CA LYS A 70 -1.88 13.58 10.76
C LYS A 70 -3.39 13.75 10.89
N GLY A 71 -3.88 14.99 10.89
CA GLY A 71 -5.31 15.28 10.88
C GLY A 71 -6.02 14.78 9.62
N TYR A 72 -5.40 14.89 8.46
CA TYR A 72 -5.94 14.35 7.21
C TYR A 72 -5.96 12.83 7.22
N VAL A 73 -4.86 12.19 7.62
CA VAL A 73 -4.75 10.74 7.71
C VAL A 73 -5.86 10.15 8.58
N LYS A 74 -6.08 10.71 9.78
CA LYS A 74 -7.15 10.25 10.68
C LYS A 74 -8.51 10.28 10.00
N ARG A 75 -8.89 11.42 9.40
CA ARG A 75 -10.18 11.57 8.72
C ARG A 75 -10.33 10.64 7.51
N LEU A 76 -9.25 10.41 6.76
CA LEU A 76 -9.24 9.48 5.64
C LEU A 76 -9.45 8.04 6.11
N VAL A 77 -8.80 7.63 7.20
CA VAL A 77 -9.00 6.30 7.79
C VAL A 77 -10.42 6.14 8.33
N ASP A 78 -10.95 7.16 9.02
CA ASP A 78 -12.35 7.14 9.49
C ASP A 78 -13.32 7.01 8.31
N LYS A 79 -13.07 7.73 7.21
CA LYS A 79 -13.87 7.64 5.99
C LYS A 79 -13.80 6.25 5.34
N ILE A 80 -12.61 5.64 5.27
CA ILE A 80 -12.42 4.27 4.78
C ILE A 80 -13.27 3.30 5.61
N ASN A 81 -13.25 3.44 6.94
CA ASN A 81 -14.05 2.62 7.84
C ASN A 81 -15.57 2.82 7.64
N ASN A 82 -16.00 4.07 7.49
CA ASN A 82 -17.42 4.41 7.29
C ASN A 82 -17.99 3.85 5.97
N GLU A 83 -17.13 3.60 5.00
CA GLU A 83 -17.47 2.98 3.71
C GLU A 83 -17.27 1.45 3.71
N ASP A 84 -17.02 0.83 4.86
CA ASP A 84 -16.73 -0.61 5.01
C ASP A 84 -15.59 -1.11 4.11
N LYS A 85 -14.61 -0.23 3.83
CA LYS A 85 -13.43 -0.57 3.00
C LYS A 85 -12.26 -1.03 3.87
N TRP A 86 -11.39 -1.82 3.28
CA TRP A 86 -10.14 -2.25 3.91
C TRP A 86 -9.05 -1.20 3.73
N LEU A 87 -8.33 -0.90 4.80
CA LEU A 87 -7.10 -0.12 4.69
C LEU A 87 -5.97 -1.02 4.17
N ILE A 88 -5.41 -0.69 3.01
CA ILE A 88 -4.24 -1.36 2.47
C ILE A 88 -3.00 -0.56 2.88
N SER A 89 -2.06 -1.19 3.57
CA SER A 89 -0.87 -0.54 4.12
C SER A 89 0.39 -1.34 3.79
N ASN A 90 1.52 -0.67 3.89
CA ASN A 90 2.85 -1.29 3.86
C ASN A 90 3.63 -1.05 5.16
N ASP A 91 3.01 -0.36 6.13
CA ASP A 91 3.61 0.02 7.43
C ASP A 91 4.98 0.71 7.27
N CYS A 92 5.17 1.49 6.20
CA CYS A 92 6.34 2.32 6.02
C CYS A 92 6.29 3.56 6.91
N LYS A 93 7.45 3.99 7.39
CA LYS A 93 7.60 5.21 8.20
C LYS A 93 6.91 6.40 7.51
N GLY A 94 6.22 7.21 8.30
CA GLY A 94 5.56 8.42 7.84
C GLY A 94 4.04 8.28 7.73
N ILE A 95 3.46 8.79 6.65
CA ILE A 95 2.01 8.81 6.41
C ILE A 95 1.42 7.39 6.45
N ASP A 96 2.07 6.43 5.81
CA ASP A 96 1.63 5.03 5.77
C ASP A 96 1.52 4.43 7.18
N GLN A 97 2.54 4.67 8.01
CA GLN A 97 2.58 4.17 9.39
C GLN A 97 1.55 4.87 10.30
N GLU A 98 1.35 6.19 10.14
CA GLU A 98 0.31 6.92 10.85
C GLU A 98 -1.08 6.35 10.51
N ALA A 99 -1.35 6.02 9.24
CA ALA A 99 -2.61 5.42 8.81
C ALA A 99 -2.78 4.02 9.42
N PHE A 100 -1.75 3.18 9.36
CA PHE A 100 -1.76 1.84 9.93
C PHE A 100 -2.05 1.86 11.43
N HIS A 101 -1.29 2.65 12.21
CA HIS A 101 -1.46 2.72 13.67
C HIS A 101 -2.81 3.32 14.06
N TYR A 102 -3.23 4.40 13.40
CA TYR A 102 -4.55 4.97 13.67
C TYR A 102 -5.65 3.96 13.37
N GLY A 103 -5.59 3.28 12.23
CA GLY A 103 -6.56 2.25 11.85
C GLY A 103 -6.66 1.10 12.84
N LEU A 104 -5.53 0.59 13.36
CA LEU A 104 -5.52 -0.46 14.38
C LEU A 104 -6.32 -0.09 15.65
N HIS A 105 -6.26 1.18 16.04
CA HIS A 105 -6.97 1.69 17.23
C HIS A 105 -8.42 2.08 16.96
N HIS A 106 -8.80 2.28 15.69
CA HIS A 106 -10.13 2.80 15.30
C HIS A 106 -10.93 1.79 14.47
N HIS A 107 -10.76 0.50 14.77
CA HIS A 107 -11.56 -0.62 14.23
C HIS A 107 -11.42 -0.86 12.72
N SER A 108 -10.38 -0.32 12.06
CA SER A 108 -10.12 -0.65 10.65
C SER A 108 -9.83 -2.13 10.47
N GLN A 109 -10.27 -2.67 9.34
CA GLN A 109 -9.77 -3.91 8.79
C GLN A 109 -8.57 -3.58 7.90
N ILE A 110 -7.43 -4.19 8.15
CA ILE A 110 -6.16 -3.81 7.53
C ILE A 110 -5.52 -4.99 6.82
N ILE A 111 -5.14 -4.81 5.56
CA ILE A 111 -4.22 -5.67 4.85
C ILE A 111 -2.87 -4.96 4.79
N CYS A 112 -1.87 -5.52 5.46
CA CYS A 112 -0.52 -4.96 5.49
C CYS A 112 0.43 -5.81 4.66
N PHE A 113 0.91 -5.26 3.55
CA PHE A 113 1.88 -5.94 2.68
C PHE A 113 3.30 -5.58 3.10
N VAL A 114 4.08 -6.55 3.55
CA VAL A 114 5.45 -6.35 4.04
C VAL A 114 6.47 -6.99 3.11
N CYS A 115 7.70 -6.45 3.10
CA CYS A 115 8.80 -6.97 2.29
C CYS A 115 10.00 -7.42 3.13
N GLU A 116 9.88 -7.35 4.45
CA GLU A 116 10.90 -7.75 5.40
C GLU A 116 10.29 -8.06 6.77
N ASN A 117 11.06 -8.76 7.61
CA ASN A 117 10.77 -8.94 9.05
C ASN A 117 9.34 -9.39 9.39
N MET A 118 8.68 -10.14 8.50
CA MET A 118 7.29 -10.57 8.70
C MET A 118 7.12 -11.33 10.01
N LEU A 119 8.11 -12.14 10.42
CA LEU A 119 8.06 -12.89 11.68
C LEU A 119 7.93 -11.97 12.90
N ASN A 120 8.71 -10.88 12.95
CA ASN A 120 8.65 -9.91 14.04
C ASN A 120 7.31 -9.18 14.07
N LYS A 121 6.78 -8.78 12.90
CA LYS A 121 5.46 -8.16 12.78
C LYS A 121 4.34 -9.07 13.30
N ILE A 122 4.39 -10.36 13.00
CA ILE A 122 3.41 -11.33 13.49
C ILE A 122 3.44 -11.41 15.02
N GLN A 123 4.61 -11.41 15.63
CA GLN A 123 4.72 -11.43 17.10
C GLN A 123 4.20 -10.11 17.71
N GLU A 124 4.58 -8.98 17.17
CA GLU A 124 4.17 -7.64 17.61
C GLU A 124 2.64 -7.48 17.54
N TYR A 125 2.02 -7.90 16.43
CA TYR A 125 0.58 -7.70 16.17
C TYR A 125 -0.27 -8.96 16.37
N LYS A 126 0.25 -9.97 17.10
CA LYS A 126 -0.40 -11.26 17.30
C LYS A 126 -1.87 -11.16 17.78
N LYS A 127 -2.16 -10.22 18.70
CA LYS A 127 -3.53 -10.00 19.18
C LYS A 127 -4.43 -9.46 18.06
N SER A 128 -3.98 -8.50 17.30
CA SER A 128 -4.74 -7.88 16.20
C SER A 128 -5.02 -8.89 15.06
N ILE A 129 -4.04 -9.74 14.75
CA ILE A 129 -4.20 -10.84 13.79
C ILE A 129 -5.28 -11.82 14.26
N ARG A 130 -5.22 -12.28 15.53
CA ARG A 130 -6.22 -13.19 16.11
C ARG A 130 -7.63 -12.60 16.16
N MET A 131 -7.74 -11.29 16.32
CA MET A 131 -9.01 -10.57 16.30
C MET A 131 -9.53 -10.30 14.89
N GLY A 132 -8.83 -10.73 13.84
CA GLY A 132 -9.20 -10.46 12.44
C GLY A 132 -9.06 -9.00 12.00
N LYS A 133 -8.37 -8.15 12.78
CA LYS A 133 -8.19 -6.73 12.45
C LYS A 133 -7.10 -6.50 11.43
N VAL A 134 -6.10 -7.37 11.38
CA VAL A 134 -4.92 -7.22 10.52
C VAL A 134 -4.60 -8.55 9.86
N VAL A 135 -4.29 -8.48 8.57
CA VAL A 135 -3.72 -9.57 7.77
C VAL A 135 -2.38 -9.10 7.22
N PHE A 136 -1.31 -9.83 7.51
CA PHE A 136 -0.02 -9.57 6.90
C PHE A 136 0.17 -10.43 5.66
N LEU A 137 0.63 -9.79 4.57
CA LEU A 137 0.99 -10.44 3.32
C LEU A 137 2.46 -10.19 3.01
N SER A 138 3.14 -11.16 2.40
CA SER A 138 4.48 -10.98 1.84
C SER A 138 4.66 -11.83 0.59
N ALA A 139 5.33 -11.29 -0.44
CA ALA A 139 5.76 -12.03 -1.61
C ALA A 139 7.21 -12.55 -1.46
N VAL A 140 7.86 -12.25 -0.34
CA VAL A 140 9.21 -12.73 -0.01
C VAL A 140 9.19 -13.58 1.24
N ASP A 141 10.20 -14.41 1.39
CA ASP A 141 10.39 -15.25 2.57
C ASP A 141 10.24 -14.44 3.88
N PRO A 142 9.41 -14.88 4.85
CA PRO A 142 9.13 -14.17 6.11
C PRO A 142 10.35 -13.76 6.92
N ALA A 143 11.47 -14.48 6.79
CA ALA A 143 12.74 -14.18 7.47
C ALA A 143 13.66 -13.25 6.66
N LYS A 144 13.23 -12.78 5.47
CA LYS A 144 14.06 -11.89 4.64
C LYS A 144 14.27 -10.54 5.30
N ARG A 145 15.48 -10.00 5.08
CA ARG A 145 15.84 -8.63 5.41
C ARG A 145 15.44 -7.70 4.26
N PHE A 146 15.39 -6.44 4.57
CA PHE A 146 15.11 -5.37 3.62
C PHE A 146 16.03 -5.40 2.39
N THR A 147 15.42 -5.18 1.23
CA THR A 147 16.11 -4.77 0.00
C THR A 147 15.25 -3.75 -0.72
N VAL A 148 15.88 -2.84 -1.45
CA VAL A 148 15.19 -1.81 -2.23
C VAL A 148 14.26 -2.44 -3.27
N THR A 149 14.71 -3.49 -3.97
CA THR A 149 13.89 -4.22 -4.95
C THR A 149 12.62 -4.76 -4.32
N HIS A 150 12.71 -5.43 -3.14
CA HIS A 150 11.52 -5.94 -2.46
C HIS A 150 10.58 -4.81 -2.00
N ALA A 151 11.12 -3.63 -1.68
CA ALA A 151 10.29 -2.49 -1.30
C ALA A 151 9.54 -1.90 -2.51
N ILE A 152 10.17 -1.84 -3.69
CA ILE A 152 9.53 -1.43 -4.95
C ILE A 152 8.42 -2.41 -5.31
N ASP A 153 8.71 -3.71 -5.30
CA ASP A 153 7.72 -4.76 -5.59
C ASP A 153 6.53 -4.68 -4.62
N ARG A 154 6.79 -4.56 -3.31
CA ARG A 154 5.75 -4.41 -2.31
C ARG A 154 4.86 -3.20 -2.58
N ASN A 155 5.42 -2.03 -2.91
CA ASN A 155 4.63 -0.85 -3.23
C ASN A 155 3.74 -1.10 -4.46
N SER A 156 4.24 -1.81 -5.46
CA SER A 156 3.47 -2.23 -6.64
C SER A 156 2.31 -3.15 -6.25
N TYR A 157 2.52 -4.09 -5.32
CA TYR A 157 1.46 -4.97 -4.83
C TYR A 157 0.40 -4.20 -4.04
N VAL A 158 0.79 -3.22 -3.22
CA VAL A 158 -0.13 -2.32 -2.52
C VAL A 158 -1.00 -1.55 -3.51
N CYS A 159 -0.41 -0.97 -4.56
CA CYS A 159 -1.17 -0.31 -5.63
C CYS A 159 -2.15 -1.30 -6.30
N ALA A 160 -1.69 -2.49 -6.68
CA ALA A 160 -2.53 -3.47 -7.37
C ALA A 160 -3.67 -4.02 -6.50
N LEU A 161 -3.48 -4.13 -5.18
CA LEU A 161 -4.53 -4.52 -4.23
C LEU A 161 -5.56 -3.42 -4.02
N SER A 162 -5.17 -2.15 -4.15
CA SER A 162 -6.01 -1.00 -3.84
C SER A 162 -6.99 -0.69 -4.98
N MET A 163 -8.20 -0.29 -4.62
CA MET A 163 -9.17 0.32 -5.53
C MET A 163 -8.75 1.77 -5.83
N PHE A 164 -8.37 2.49 -4.79
CA PHE A 164 -7.79 3.83 -4.86
C PHE A 164 -6.52 3.90 -4.01
N GLN A 165 -5.54 4.69 -4.47
CA GLN A 165 -4.39 5.10 -3.69
C GLN A 165 -4.52 6.58 -3.35
N ILE A 166 -4.59 6.92 -2.07
CA ILE A 166 -4.68 8.31 -1.61
C ILE A 166 -3.28 8.84 -1.30
N VAL A 167 -2.91 9.95 -1.92
CA VAL A 167 -1.62 10.62 -1.73
C VAL A 167 -1.81 11.85 -0.87
N VAL A 168 -1.36 11.81 0.37
CA VAL A 168 -1.49 12.93 1.33
C VAL A 168 -0.43 13.99 1.08
N SER A 169 0.80 13.56 0.80
CA SER A 169 1.92 14.45 0.47
C SER A 169 2.97 13.74 -0.36
N SER A 170 3.70 14.49 -1.19
CA SER A 170 4.76 13.96 -2.05
C SER A 170 5.85 15.01 -2.29
N LYS A 171 7.02 14.58 -2.75
CA LYS A 171 8.14 15.45 -3.13
C LYS A 171 8.42 15.29 -4.62
N ILE A 172 8.55 16.39 -5.35
CA ILE A 172 8.77 16.37 -6.80
C ILE A 172 10.03 15.57 -7.12
N ASN A 173 9.91 14.64 -8.06
CA ASN A 173 11.01 13.84 -8.62
C ASN A 173 11.89 13.17 -7.55
N SER A 174 11.36 12.88 -6.37
CA SER A 174 12.16 12.35 -5.26
C SER A 174 11.30 11.53 -4.29
N GLY A 175 11.93 10.51 -3.71
CA GLY A 175 11.37 9.70 -2.65
C GLY A 175 10.41 8.60 -3.09
N ALA A 176 10.23 7.61 -2.22
CA ALA A 176 9.48 6.40 -2.50
C ALA A 176 8.03 6.68 -2.94
N THR A 177 7.38 7.70 -2.38
CA THR A 177 6.00 8.07 -2.73
C THR A 177 5.90 8.51 -4.18
N TRP A 178 6.77 9.44 -4.61
CA TRP A 178 6.78 9.92 -6.00
C TRP A 178 6.99 8.78 -6.99
N PHE A 179 8.04 7.96 -6.77
CA PHE A 179 8.35 6.83 -7.66
C PHE A 179 7.22 5.80 -7.70
N THR A 180 6.60 5.50 -6.56
CA THR A 180 5.45 4.59 -6.50
C THR A 180 4.30 5.10 -7.35
N ILE A 181 4.00 6.41 -7.29
CA ILE A 181 2.91 7.00 -8.07
C ILE A 181 3.25 6.98 -9.56
N MET A 182 4.46 7.37 -9.97
CA MET A 182 4.89 7.31 -11.37
C MET A 182 4.82 5.88 -11.90
N HIS A 183 5.31 4.91 -11.14
CA HIS A 183 5.26 3.50 -11.50
C HIS A 183 3.82 2.98 -11.61
N ASN A 184 2.95 3.37 -10.67
CA ASN A 184 1.53 3.07 -10.73
C ASN A 184 0.85 3.67 -11.97
N MET A 185 1.12 4.92 -12.30
CA MET A 185 0.57 5.59 -13.48
C MET A 185 1.02 4.90 -14.77
N HIS A 186 2.30 4.54 -14.88
CA HIS A 186 2.84 3.82 -16.04
C HIS A 186 2.13 2.47 -16.26
N HIS A 187 1.87 1.73 -15.18
CA HIS A 187 1.24 0.42 -15.25
C HIS A 187 -0.29 0.44 -15.14
N ASN A 188 -0.87 1.57 -14.75
CA ASN A 188 -2.30 1.77 -14.56
C ASN A 188 -2.95 0.73 -13.61
N TRP A 189 -2.28 0.42 -12.49
CA TRP A 189 -2.81 -0.56 -11.53
C TRP A 189 -3.98 -0.03 -10.72
N THR A 190 -3.92 1.25 -10.32
CA THR A 190 -4.99 1.89 -9.56
C THR A 190 -5.03 3.40 -9.80
N VAL A 191 -6.17 4.02 -9.52
CA VAL A 191 -6.32 5.47 -9.57
C VAL A 191 -5.65 6.10 -8.35
N SER A 192 -4.78 7.10 -8.59
CA SER A 192 -4.21 7.92 -7.53
C SER A 192 -5.10 9.14 -7.28
N LEU A 193 -5.71 9.18 -6.08
CA LEU A 193 -6.42 10.34 -5.56
C LEU A 193 -5.43 11.21 -4.79
N VAL A 194 -5.06 12.36 -5.34
CA VAL A 194 -4.04 13.24 -4.77
C VAL A 194 -4.69 14.36 -3.97
N LEU A 195 -4.32 14.50 -2.70
CA LEU A 195 -4.84 15.57 -1.86
C LEU A 195 -4.43 16.93 -2.39
N ASP A 196 -5.41 17.74 -2.73
CA ASP A 196 -5.19 19.13 -3.14
C ASP A 196 -4.86 19.98 -1.91
N ASN A 197 -3.58 20.25 -1.73
CA ASN A 197 -3.01 20.99 -0.61
C ASN A 197 -1.78 21.79 -1.08
N ASP A 198 -1.14 22.50 -0.14
CA ASP A 198 0.04 23.35 -0.40
C ASP A 198 1.34 22.56 -0.68
N CYS A 199 1.27 21.22 -0.81
CA CYS A 199 2.42 20.39 -1.08
C CYS A 199 2.83 20.45 -2.56
N PHE A 200 4.00 20.99 -2.86
CA PHE A 200 4.48 21.16 -4.24
C PHE A 200 4.48 19.85 -5.04
N GLY A 201 4.84 18.73 -4.42
CA GLY A 201 4.79 17.44 -5.10
C GLY A 201 3.36 17.05 -5.48
N ASN A 202 2.39 17.29 -4.60
CA ASN A 202 0.99 17.03 -4.91
C ASN A 202 0.47 17.93 -6.02
N GLN A 203 0.80 19.23 -6.01
CA GLN A 203 0.41 20.16 -7.09
C GLN A 203 0.96 19.67 -8.43
N ARG A 204 2.22 19.22 -8.46
CA ARG A 204 2.81 18.64 -9.69
C ARG A 204 2.11 17.37 -10.15
N LEU A 205 1.71 16.49 -9.23
CA LEU A 205 0.94 15.28 -9.57
C LEU A 205 -0.44 15.62 -10.13
N LEU A 206 -1.09 16.68 -9.62
CA LEU A 206 -2.39 17.15 -10.11
C LEU A 206 -2.33 17.76 -11.52
N GLU A 207 -1.16 18.27 -11.94
CA GLU A 207 -0.90 18.67 -13.31
C GLU A 207 -0.76 17.49 -14.27
N MET A 208 -0.54 16.28 -13.72
CA MET A 208 -0.43 15.01 -14.45
C MET A 208 -1.79 14.29 -14.50
N LYS A 209 -1.82 13.00 -14.79
CA LYS A 209 -3.06 12.20 -14.88
C LYS A 209 -3.64 11.73 -13.53
N THR A 210 -3.41 12.45 -12.43
CA THR A 210 -3.99 12.10 -11.13
C THR A 210 -5.31 12.83 -10.89
N VAL A 211 -6.12 12.30 -9.97
CA VAL A 211 -7.43 12.84 -9.65
C VAL A 211 -7.36 13.60 -8.32
N PRO A 212 -7.80 14.86 -8.25
CA PRO A 212 -7.79 15.60 -7.00
C PRO A 212 -8.80 15.05 -5.99
N ILE A 213 -8.40 15.01 -4.72
CA ILE A 213 -9.30 14.88 -3.59
C ILE A 213 -9.18 16.15 -2.74
N TYR A 214 -10.29 16.82 -2.50
CA TYR A 214 -10.32 18.07 -1.75
C TYR A 214 -10.59 17.80 -0.27
N ILE A 215 -10.13 18.73 0.61
CA ILE A 215 -10.37 18.61 2.05
C ILE A 215 -11.86 18.46 2.37
N LYS A 216 -12.74 19.17 1.64
CA LYS A 216 -14.20 19.02 1.78
C LYS A 216 -14.69 17.60 1.49
N ASN A 217 -14.04 16.88 0.56
CA ASN A 217 -14.40 15.50 0.23
C ASN A 217 -14.03 14.52 1.36
N ILE A 218 -12.99 14.81 2.14
CA ILE A 218 -12.56 13.96 3.25
C ILE A 218 -13.59 13.98 4.39
N VAL A 219 -14.29 15.11 4.58
CA VAL A 219 -15.26 15.29 5.68
C VAL A 219 -16.70 15.09 5.24
N SER A 220 -16.95 14.89 3.95
CA SER A 220 -18.30 14.66 3.41
C SER A 220 -18.66 13.17 3.42
N ASP A 221 -19.97 12.88 3.34
CA ASP A 221 -20.48 11.52 3.18
C ASP A 221 -20.39 11.00 1.73
N THR A 222 -19.81 11.80 0.81
CA THR A 222 -19.59 11.41 -0.59
C THR A 222 -18.61 10.28 -0.68
N SER A 223 -18.96 9.12 -1.27
CA SER A 223 -18.07 7.96 -1.37
C SER A 223 -16.82 8.24 -2.21
N PHE A 224 -15.78 7.43 -2.05
CA PHE A 224 -14.55 7.58 -2.84
C PHE A 224 -14.81 7.37 -4.34
N GLU A 225 -15.72 6.49 -4.70
CA GLU A 225 -16.15 6.28 -6.09
C GLU A 225 -16.80 7.53 -6.67
N MET A 226 -17.70 8.17 -5.89
CA MET A 226 -18.35 9.40 -6.31
C MET A 226 -17.36 10.56 -6.39
N ILE A 227 -16.42 10.66 -5.45
CA ILE A 227 -15.32 11.64 -5.50
C ILE A 227 -14.52 11.47 -6.77
N TYR A 228 -14.17 10.24 -7.13
CA TYR A 228 -13.48 9.93 -8.38
C TYR A 228 -14.31 10.37 -9.59
N GLU A 229 -15.58 9.98 -9.68
CA GLU A 229 -16.45 10.32 -10.81
C GLU A 229 -16.61 11.83 -10.99
N LEU A 230 -16.74 12.58 -9.89
CA LEU A 230 -16.89 14.03 -9.92
C LEU A 230 -15.61 14.78 -10.26
N ASN A 231 -14.45 14.24 -9.89
CA ASN A 231 -13.20 14.97 -9.97
C ASN A 231 -12.28 14.48 -11.11
N LYS A 232 -12.58 13.35 -11.74
CA LYS A 232 -11.81 12.90 -12.91
C LYS A 232 -11.96 13.92 -14.04
N LYS A 233 -10.83 14.34 -14.59
CA LYS A 233 -10.82 15.22 -15.74
C LYS A 233 -11.16 14.42 -17.00
N GLU A 234 -12.10 14.89 -17.78
CA GLU A 234 -12.32 14.40 -19.14
C GLU A 234 -11.16 14.91 -20.01
N ASN A 235 -10.47 14.01 -20.69
CA ASN A 235 -9.37 14.28 -21.63
C ASN A 235 -8.10 14.90 -21.02
N ILE A 236 -7.15 14.05 -20.70
CA ILE A 236 -5.78 14.46 -20.40
C ILE A 236 -4.87 13.92 -21.53
N GLU A 237 -4.10 14.80 -22.16
CA GLU A 237 -3.07 14.45 -23.15
C GLU A 237 -2.09 13.42 -22.59
N GLU A 238 -1.57 12.53 -23.44
CA GLU A 238 -0.58 11.53 -23.01
C GLU A 238 0.67 12.21 -22.45
N VAL A 239 0.95 12.00 -21.17
CA VAL A 239 2.19 12.42 -20.54
C VAL A 239 3.26 11.40 -20.86
N ASN A 240 4.31 11.86 -21.55
CA ASN A 240 5.51 11.05 -21.77
C ASN A 240 6.25 10.93 -20.43
N ILE A 241 6.18 9.75 -19.81
CA ILE A 241 6.87 9.47 -18.54
C ILE A 241 8.26 8.98 -18.92
N ASP A 242 9.25 9.88 -18.87
CA ASP A 242 10.66 9.50 -19.01
C ASP A 242 11.03 8.42 -17.99
N GLN A 243 11.86 7.47 -18.44
CA GLN A 243 12.35 6.39 -17.58
C GLN A 243 13.11 6.98 -16.40
N MET A 244 12.47 6.96 -15.24
CA MET A 244 13.11 7.36 -13.99
C MET A 244 14.05 6.25 -13.51
N SER A 245 15.26 6.60 -13.15
CA SER A 245 16.30 5.65 -12.77
C SER A 245 16.04 5.07 -11.36
N ILE A 246 16.25 3.76 -11.20
CA ILE A 246 16.24 3.06 -9.91
C ILE A 246 17.18 3.70 -8.87
N PHE A 247 18.26 4.37 -9.34
CA PHE A 247 19.25 5.01 -8.48
C PHE A 247 18.68 6.21 -7.69
N GLU A 248 17.68 6.90 -8.21
CA GLU A 248 17.02 8.01 -7.50
C GLU A 248 16.15 7.52 -6.34
N PHE A 249 15.61 6.29 -6.43
CA PHE A 249 14.90 5.64 -5.32
C PHE A 249 15.84 5.31 -4.15
N ILE A 250 17.11 5.02 -4.41
CA ILE A 250 18.10 4.60 -3.40
C ILE A 250 18.60 5.79 -2.58
N GLY A 251 18.64 7.01 -3.13
CA GLY A 251 19.19 8.20 -2.47
C GLY A 251 18.51 8.53 -1.13
N ASP A 252 17.19 8.41 -1.06
CA ASP A 252 16.43 8.76 0.16
C ASP A 252 16.44 7.67 1.25
N THR A 253 16.88 6.43 0.94
CA THR A 253 16.91 5.34 1.93
C THR A 253 18.21 5.33 2.75
N ASN A 254 19.26 6.01 2.31
CA ASN A 254 20.55 6.06 3.02
C ASN A 254 20.65 7.16 4.08
N GLU A 255 19.84 8.22 4.01
CA GLU A 255 19.84 9.29 5.02
C GLU A 255 19.17 8.92 6.35
N SER A 256 18.46 7.78 6.43
CA SER A 256 17.74 7.34 7.63
C SER A 256 18.45 6.26 8.46
N ARG A 257 19.74 6.01 8.21
CA ARG A 257 20.56 4.99 8.93
C ARG A 257 21.76 5.54 9.70
N ILE A 258 21.80 6.85 10.01
CA ILE A 258 22.75 7.44 10.96
C ILE A 258 22.02 7.88 12.21
#